data_a8b93452bfb1f4c5110d19954483a93e
#
_entry.id   a8b93452bfb1f4c5110d19954483a93e
#
_cell.length_a   1.000
_cell.length_b   1.000
_cell.length_c   1.000
_cell.angle_alpha   90.00
_cell.angle_beta   90.00
_cell.angle_gamma   90.00
#
_symmetry.space_group_name_H-M   'P 1'
#
loop_
_entity.id
_entity.type
_entity.pdbx_description
1 polymer ?
#
loop_
_entity_poly.entity_id
_entity_poly.type
_entity_poly.pdbx_seq_one_letter_code
_entity_poly.pdbx_strand_id
1 'polypeptide(L)'
;MNLKEQEYVCALAENGTITAAAKELFISQPALSIYINNLEKSLGVRLFERVGKQFILTYAGEQYVEKAKLILQLSHELDEKLKDITGNYSGRIRIGVQLRRATGFLPPVIASYEKEFPGVEVILCEGTMKELKESIQNFKADLLLCNSVDLPPYMNSFVVFKEHLLIAVPKDHPINEKAVWEEGKVLPSLDLFWLNGEKLILAKQNQSIRRDSERILNKNGVRPGKIREICSIETAMQMVGEGLGIGFNRESYVMYMKKQENVRYYCMRNIDSATDFVLAYRKEMPVTGYMQCMIDMLMEHGKECEKIFPQVIRQHGCQNAF
;
A
#
# COMPACT_ATOMS: atom_id res chain seq x y z
N MET A 1 -16.30 11.05 29.40
CA MET A 1 -14.95 10.51 29.76
C MET A 1 -13.92 11.57 29.40
N ASN A 2 -12.94 11.86 30.24
CA ASN A 2 -11.94 12.88 29.88
C ASN A 2 -10.84 12.19 29.06
N LEU A 3 -10.83 12.39 27.74
CA LEU A 3 -9.89 11.76 26.81
C LEU A 3 -8.52 12.46 26.74
N LYS A 4 -8.37 13.59 27.44
CA LYS A 4 -7.12 14.37 27.45
C LYS A 4 -5.90 13.57 27.94
N GLU A 5 -6.13 12.65 28.88
CA GLU A 5 -5.07 11.77 29.37
C GLU A 5 -4.47 10.91 28.26
N GLN A 6 -5.34 10.27 27.50
CA GLN A 6 -4.97 9.43 26.37
C GLN A 6 -4.31 10.24 25.26
N GLU A 7 -4.87 11.40 24.92
CA GLU A 7 -4.30 12.31 23.91
C GLU A 7 -2.88 12.76 24.28
N TYR A 8 -2.69 13.21 25.54
CA TYR A 8 -1.41 13.74 26.00
C TYR A 8 -0.32 12.68 26.07
N VAL A 9 -0.66 11.48 26.54
CA VAL A 9 0.30 10.37 26.58
C VAL A 9 0.65 9.89 25.18
N CYS A 10 -0.32 9.76 24.29
CA CYS A 10 -0.07 9.36 22.89
C CYS A 10 0.78 10.40 22.17
N ALA A 11 0.49 11.70 22.29
CA ALA A 11 1.26 12.75 21.66
C ALA A 11 2.71 12.77 22.17
N LEU A 12 2.95 12.60 23.49
CA LEU A 12 4.31 12.52 24.02
C LEU A 12 5.07 11.30 23.52
N ALA A 13 4.40 10.15 23.43
CA ALA A 13 4.98 8.92 22.92
C ALA A 13 5.39 9.04 21.43
N GLU A 14 4.59 9.72 20.63
CA GLU A 14 4.84 9.91 19.20
C GLU A 14 5.96 10.93 18.91
N ASN A 15 6.00 12.00 19.70
CA ASN A 15 6.97 13.09 19.49
C ASN A 15 8.32 12.86 20.21
N GLY A 16 8.37 11.98 21.19
CA GLY A 16 9.57 11.68 21.98
C GLY A 16 10.10 12.83 22.82
N THR A 17 9.55 14.05 22.72
CA THR A 17 9.95 15.21 23.52
C THR A 17 8.74 16.01 23.98
N ILE A 18 8.79 16.52 25.22
CA ILE A 18 7.73 17.37 25.79
C ILE A 18 7.49 18.61 24.93
N THR A 19 8.55 19.20 24.38
CA THR A 19 8.45 20.43 23.58
C THR A 19 7.68 20.20 22.28
N ALA A 20 7.96 19.11 21.57
CA ALA A 20 7.28 18.80 20.33
C ALA A 20 5.83 18.39 20.57
N ALA A 21 5.57 17.55 21.57
CA ALA A 21 4.22 17.12 21.96
C ALA A 21 3.34 18.31 22.43
N ALA A 22 3.89 19.22 23.24
CA ALA A 22 3.17 20.40 23.70
C ALA A 22 2.80 21.33 22.54
N LYS A 23 3.68 21.46 21.53
CA LYS A 23 3.41 22.23 20.32
C LYS A 23 2.28 21.60 19.50
N GLU A 24 2.28 20.30 19.32
CA GLU A 24 1.20 19.57 18.63
C GLU A 24 -0.14 19.72 19.34
N LEU A 25 -0.13 19.66 20.67
CA LEU A 25 -1.33 19.77 21.52
C LEU A 25 -1.80 21.21 21.75
N PHE A 26 -1.09 22.21 21.22
CA PHE A 26 -1.37 23.65 21.43
C PHE A 26 -1.42 24.06 22.90
N ILE A 27 -0.55 23.47 23.74
CA ILE A 27 -0.41 23.81 25.16
C ILE A 27 1.03 24.18 25.51
N SER A 28 1.22 24.73 26.73
CA SER A 28 2.57 25.03 27.19
C SER A 28 3.33 23.77 27.66
N GLN A 29 4.65 23.76 27.43
CA GLN A 29 5.52 22.65 27.87
C GLN A 29 5.41 22.37 29.40
N PRO A 30 5.39 23.39 30.29
CA PRO A 30 5.19 23.13 31.72
C PRO A 30 3.82 22.47 32.03
N ALA A 31 2.75 22.86 31.32
CA ALA A 31 1.43 22.26 31.52
C ALA A 31 1.42 20.78 31.17
N LEU A 32 1.99 20.38 30.01
CA LEU A 32 2.08 18.97 29.63
C LEU A 32 2.93 18.18 30.63
N SER A 33 4.09 18.73 31.05
CA SER A 33 4.97 18.06 32.01
C SER A 33 4.30 17.79 33.34
N ILE A 34 3.58 18.80 33.89
CA ILE A 34 2.82 18.67 35.15
C ILE A 34 1.72 17.61 34.98
N TYR A 35 1.03 17.65 33.84
CA TYR A 35 -0.06 16.72 33.57
C TYR A 35 0.41 15.26 33.55
N ILE A 36 1.46 14.94 32.80
CA ILE A 36 2.05 13.60 32.71
C ILE A 36 2.54 13.14 34.10
N ASN A 37 3.25 14.00 34.83
CA ASN A 37 3.72 13.65 36.18
C ASN A 37 2.54 13.35 37.16
N ASN A 38 1.44 14.10 37.08
CA ASN A 38 0.28 13.87 37.92
C ASN A 38 -0.44 12.56 37.53
N LEU A 39 -0.54 12.27 36.23
CA LEU A 39 -1.10 11.03 35.74
C LEU A 39 -0.30 9.83 36.23
N GLU A 40 1.03 9.84 36.06
CA GLU A 40 1.92 8.77 36.53
C GLU A 40 1.81 8.55 38.05
N LYS A 41 1.70 9.64 38.84
CA LYS A 41 1.44 9.56 40.27
C LYS A 41 0.10 8.91 40.60
N SER A 42 -0.96 9.25 39.86
CA SER A 42 -2.31 8.69 40.05
C SER A 42 -2.37 7.21 39.70
N LEU A 43 -1.61 6.80 38.68
CA LEU A 43 -1.51 5.40 38.24
C LEU A 43 -0.57 4.57 39.13
N GLY A 44 0.29 5.22 39.92
CA GLY A 44 1.33 4.55 40.72
C GLY A 44 2.46 3.91 39.93
N VAL A 45 2.53 4.17 38.63
CA VAL A 45 3.56 3.65 37.72
C VAL A 45 4.06 4.75 36.76
N ARG A 46 5.34 4.65 36.36
CA ARG A 46 5.87 5.52 35.32
C ARG A 46 5.52 4.98 33.95
N LEU A 47 5.05 5.86 33.09
CA LEU A 47 4.78 5.57 31.68
C LEU A 47 5.99 5.90 30.80
N PHE A 48 6.83 6.85 31.26
CA PHE A 48 7.99 7.30 30.52
C PHE A 48 9.27 7.26 31.35
N GLU A 49 10.37 6.93 30.70
CA GLU A 49 11.73 7.15 31.17
C GLU A 49 12.37 8.32 30.43
N ARG A 50 13.09 9.16 31.14
CA ARG A 50 13.77 10.30 30.56
C ARG A 50 15.24 9.97 30.30
N VAL A 51 15.60 9.96 29.00
CA VAL A 51 16.99 9.78 28.54
C VAL A 51 17.44 11.08 27.90
N GLY A 52 18.13 11.93 28.65
CA GLY A 52 18.52 13.26 28.22
C GLY A 52 17.31 14.17 27.98
N LYS A 53 17.05 14.53 26.72
CA LYS A 53 15.87 15.33 26.31
C LYS A 53 14.73 14.48 25.79
N GLN A 54 14.93 13.18 25.62
CA GLN A 54 13.91 12.25 25.09
C GLN A 54 13.13 11.56 26.20
N PHE A 55 11.87 11.29 25.92
CA PHE A 55 10.97 10.46 26.71
C PHE A 55 10.75 9.15 25.97
N ILE A 56 11.16 8.06 26.60
CA ILE A 56 11.03 6.69 26.08
C ILE A 56 9.96 5.97 26.91
N LEU A 57 9.09 5.21 26.27
CA LEU A 57 8.07 4.46 26.97
C LEU A 57 8.70 3.37 27.86
N THR A 58 8.20 3.23 29.07
CA THR A 58 8.39 2.04 29.90
C THR A 58 7.49 0.91 29.37
N TYR A 59 7.66 -0.31 29.86
CA TYR A 59 6.71 -1.39 29.55
C TYR A 59 5.26 -1.02 29.92
N ALA A 60 5.06 -0.39 31.08
CA ALA A 60 3.72 0.12 31.46
C ALA A 60 3.22 1.20 30.50
N GLY A 61 4.13 2.07 30.02
CA GLY A 61 3.84 3.09 29.01
C GLY A 61 3.40 2.50 27.69
N GLU A 62 4.08 1.46 27.20
CA GLU A 62 3.70 0.75 25.97
C GLU A 62 2.28 0.18 26.07
N GLN A 63 1.96 -0.51 27.18
CA GLN A 63 0.63 -1.05 27.43
C GLN A 63 -0.44 0.05 27.54
N TYR A 64 -0.10 1.16 28.20
CA TYR A 64 -0.99 2.30 28.31
C TYR A 64 -1.27 2.93 26.95
N VAL A 65 -0.25 3.21 26.15
CA VAL A 65 -0.39 3.83 24.82
C VAL A 65 -1.20 2.93 23.88
N GLU A 66 -0.97 1.63 23.90
CA GLU A 66 -1.75 0.67 23.11
C GLU A 66 -3.25 0.81 23.40
N LYS A 67 -3.62 0.80 24.68
CA LYS A 67 -5.05 0.91 25.10
C LYS A 67 -5.59 2.33 24.94
N ALA A 68 -4.76 3.35 25.19
CA ALA A 68 -5.15 4.76 24.99
C ALA A 68 -5.55 5.03 23.53
N LYS A 69 -4.80 4.51 22.57
CA LYS A 69 -5.13 4.61 21.14
C LYS A 69 -6.46 3.97 20.79
N LEU A 70 -6.77 2.80 21.37
CA LEU A 70 -8.07 2.15 21.20
C LEU A 70 -9.23 2.98 21.78
N ILE A 71 -9.03 3.56 22.97
CA ILE A 71 -10.04 4.41 23.62
C ILE A 71 -10.32 5.67 22.77
N LEU A 72 -9.28 6.34 22.28
CA LEU A 72 -9.42 7.50 21.42
C LEU A 72 -10.14 7.16 20.12
N GLN A 73 -9.83 6.00 19.55
CA GLN A 73 -10.51 5.49 18.37
C GLN A 73 -12.00 5.25 18.64
N LEU A 74 -12.35 4.50 19.70
CA LEU A 74 -13.74 4.23 20.06
C LEU A 74 -14.56 5.51 20.30
N SER A 75 -13.93 6.53 20.88
CA SER A 75 -14.58 7.84 21.05
C SER A 75 -14.85 8.50 19.70
N HIS A 76 -13.89 8.49 18.82
CA HIS A 76 -14.06 9.03 17.46
C HIS A 76 -15.18 8.30 16.71
N GLU A 77 -15.22 6.98 16.81
CA GLU A 77 -16.26 6.13 16.23
C GLU A 77 -17.67 6.44 16.74
N LEU A 78 -17.80 6.71 18.04
CA LEU A 78 -19.07 7.14 18.62
C LEU A 78 -19.53 8.47 18.01
N ASP A 79 -18.62 9.45 17.91
CA ASP A 79 -18.92 10.74 17.32
C ASP A 79 -19.34 10.60 15.85
N GLU A 80 -18.68 9.74 15.09
CA GLU A 80 -19.01 9.47 13.69
C GLU A 80 -20.37 8.79 13.54
N LYS A 81 -20.68 7.76 14.35
CA LYS A 81 -21.98 7.11 14.35
C LYS A 81 -23.13 8.07 14.67
N LEU A 82 -22.89 9.02 15.57
CA LEU A 82 -23.89 10.06 15.86
C LEU A 82 -24.12 10.99 14.68
N LYS A 83 -23.07 11.30 13.92
CA LYS A 83 -23.17 12.07 12.67
C LYS A 83 -23.90 11.29 11.55
N ASP A 84 -23.62 9.97 11.42
CA ASP A 84 -24.31 9.10 10.47
C ASP A 84 -25.84 9.11 10.70
N ILE A 85 -26.27 9.07 11.99
CA ILE A 85 -27.69 9.12 12.36
C ILE A 85 -28.34 10.44 11.95
N THR A 86 -27.58 11.53 11.93
CA THR A 86 -28.08 12.87 11.54
C THR A 86 -28.00 13.13 10.03
N GLY A 87 -27.47 12.20 9.25
CA GLY A 87 -27.29 12.34 7.80
C GLY A 87 -26.24 13.38 7.38
N ASN A 88 -25.47 13.88 8.32
CA ASN A 88 -24.47 14.91 8.11
C ASN A 88 -23.08 14.27 8.10
N TYR A 89 -22.79 13.52 7.04
CA TYR A 89 -21.48 12.83 6.88
C TYR A 89 -20.35 13.86 6.87
N SER A 90 -19.61 13.91 7.96
CA SER A 90 -18.40 14.71 8.07
C SER A 90 -17.34 13.89 8.80
N GLY A 91 -16.16 13.76 8.22
CA GLY A 91 -15.11 12.95 8.80
C GLY A 91 -13.89 12.87 7.91
N ARG A 92 -13.11 11.81 8.08
CA ARG A 92 -11.94 11.55 7.22
C ARG A 92 -11.74 10.05 7.04
N ILE A 93 -11.18 9.68 5.88
CA ILE A 93 -10.71 8.33 5.58
C ILE A 93 -9.24 8.43 5.17
N ARG A 94 -8.39 7.71 5.88
CA ARG A 94 -6.95 7.65 5.59
C ARG A 94 -6.64 6.33 4.92
N ILE A 95 -6.21 6.39 3.65
CA ILE A 95 -5.92 5.21 2.83
C ILE A 95 -4.42 5.05 2.70
N GLY A 96 -3.87 4.01 3.34
CA GLY A 96 -2.48 3.60 3.17
C GLY A 96 -2.28 2.88 1.85
N VAL A 97 -1.34 3.33 1.04
CA VAL A 97 -1.08 2.75 -0.28
C VAL A 97 0.35 2.99 -0.74
N GLN A 98 0.92 2.05 -1.51
CA GLN A 98 2.20 2.29 -2.15
C GLN A 98 2.05 3.26 -3.33
N LEU A 99 2.99 4.22 -3.47
CA LEU A 99 2.94 5.32 -4.45
C LEU A 99 2.48 4.86 -5.84
N ARG A 100 3.06 3.79 -6.38
CA ARG A 100 2.72 3.31 -7.72
C ARG A 100 1.28 2.78 -7.81
N ARG A 101 0.77 2.19 -6.74
CA ARG A 101 -0.62 1.72 -6.66
C ARG A 101 -1.62 2.87 -6.60
N ALA A 102 -1.25 3.95 -5.90
CA ALA A 102 -2.08 5.14 -5.80
C ALA A 102 -2.33 5.80 -7.16
N THR A 103 -1.28 5.91 -8.00
CA THR A 103 -1.27 6.77 -9.19
C THR A 103 -2.41 6.52 -10.19
N GLY A 104 -2.81 5.28 -10.41
CA GLY A 104 -3.83 4.97 -11.42
C GLY A 104 -5.18 4.54 -10.83
N PHE A 105 -5.14 3.78 -9.76
CA PHE A 105 -6.31 3.12 -9.19
C PHE A 105 -7.20 4.05 -8.35
N LEU A 106 -6.60 4.90 -7.51
CA LEU A 106 -7.36 5.69 -6.52
C LEU A 106 -8.03 6.96 -7.07
N PRO A 107 -7.44 7.76 -7.97
CA PRO A 107 -7.99 9.04 -8.36
C PRO A 107 -9.44 9.00 -8.86
N PRO A 108 -9.86 8.07 -9.75
CA PRO A 108 -11.24 8.01 -10.20
C PRO A 108 -12.22 7.64 -9.08
N VAL A 109 -11.82 6.77 -8.15
CA VAL A 109 -12.65 6.40 -7.00
C VAL A 109 -12.82 7.58 -6.06
N ILE A 110 -11.71 8.26 -5.71
CA ILE A 110 -11.75 9.44 -4.83
C ILE A 110 -12.61 10.54 -5.44
N ALA A 111 -12.45 10.84 -6.74
CA ALA A 111 -13.23 11.86 -7.42
C ALA A 111 -14.74 11.56 -7.42
N SER A 112 -15.13 10.30 -7.49
CA SER A 112 -16.55 9.89 -7.38
C SER A 112 -17.03 9.95 -5.94
N TYR A 113 -16.21 9.51 -5.00
CA TYR A 113 -16.51 9.49 -3.59
C TYR A 113 -16.73 10.90 -3.01
N GLU A 114 -15.85 11.86 -3.31
CA GLU A 114 -15.96 13.24 -2.81
C GLU A 114 -17.19 13.98 -3.33
N LYS A 115 -17.75 13.57 -4.48
CA LYS A 115 -19.03 14.11 -4.97
C LYS A 115 -20.22 13.64 -4.13
N GLU A 116 -20.17 12.40 -3.64
CA GLU A 116 -21.23 11.80 -2.84
C GLU A 116 -21.13 12.20 -1.37
N PHE A 117 -19.86 12.31 -0.86
CA PHE A 117 -19.54 12.65 0.54
C PHE A 117 -18.66 13.90 0.63
N PRO A 118 -19.16 15.10 0.26
CA PRO A 118 -18.35 16.32 0.21
C PRO A 118 -17.84 16.79 1.59
N GLY A 119 -18.43 16.27 2.68
CA GLY A 119 -17.98 16.55 4.05
C GLY A 119 -16.94 15.57 4.59
N VAL A 120 -16.54 14.55 3.81
CA VAL A 120 -15.55 13.54 4.25
C VAL A 120 -14.23 13.77 3.51
N GLU A 121 -13.18 14.06 4.27
CA GLU A 121 -11.82 14.23 3.74
C GLU A 121 -11.17 12.88 3.44
N VAL A 122 -10.64 12.69 2.23
CA VAL A 122 -9.85 11.51 1.86
C VAL A 122 -8.36 11.84 1.89
N ILE A 123 -7.61 11.18 2.78
CA ILE A 123 -6.18 11.39 2.97
C ILE A 123 -5.42 10.16 2.45
N LEU A 124 -4.50 10.36 1.51
CA LEU A 124 -3.58 9.31 1.07
C LEU A 124 -2.33 9.27 1.94
N CYS A 125 -2.07 8.11 2.54
CA CYS A 125 -0.86 7.81 3.29
C CYS A 125 0.05 6.97 2.39
N GLU A 126 0.96 7.63 1.65
CA GLU A 126 1.87 6.95 0.74
C GLU A 126 3.16 6.53 1.46
N GLY A 127 3.67 5.34 1.14
CA GLY A 127 4.89 4.85 1.74
C GLY A 127 5.29 3.45 1.33
N THR A 128 6.37 2.95 1.91
CA THR A 128 6.80 1.56 1.81
C THR A 128 5.86 0.65 2.62
N MET A 129 5.84 -0.65 2.34
CA MET A 129 5.03 -1.59 3.13
C MET A 129 5.33 -1.57 4.63
N LYS A 130 6.58 -1.29 5.01
CA LYS A 130 6.95 -1.16 6.43
C LYS A 130 6.27 0.05 7.05
N GLU A 131 6.38 1.22 6.44
CA GLU A 131 5.76 2.47 6.91
C GLU A 131 4.23 2.36 6.94
N LEU A 132 3.64 1.70 5.93
CA LEU A 132 2.20 1.49 5.86
C LEU A 132 1.68 0.56 6.97
N LYS A 133 2.42 -0.52 7.28
CA LYS A 133 2.10 -1.39 8.43
C LYS A 133 2.18 -0.62 9.75
N GLU A 134 3.22 0.18 9.93
CA GLU A 134 3.36 1.05 11.11
C GLU A 134 2.22 2.08 11.17
N SER A 135 1.80 2.65 10.05
CA SER A 135 0.67 3.59 9.99
C SER A 135 -0.66 2.95 10.40
N ILE A 136 -0.94 1.73 9.93
CA ILE A 136 -2.14 0.97 10.36
C ILE A 136 -2.07 0.62 11.85
N GLN A 137 -0.92 0.13 12.32
CA GLN A 137 -0.73 -0.25 13.71
C GLN A 137 -0.86 0.95 14.66
N ASN A 138 -0.38 2.12 14.23
CA ASN A 138 -0.44 3.36 14.99
C ASN A 138 -1.71 4.20 14.73
N PHE A 139 -2.74 3.63 14.11
CA PHE A 139 -4.00 4.30 13.79
C PHE A 139 -3.85 5.58 12.93
N LYS A 140 -2.77 5.64 12.13
CA LYS A 140 -2.51 6.74 11.18
C LYS A 140 -3.11 6.47 9.79
N ALA A 141 -3.52 5.23 9.52
CA ALA A 141 -4.31 4.84 8.36
C ALA A 141 -5.49 3.98 8.79
N ASP A 142 -6.60 4.09 8.07
CA ASP A 142 -7.84 3.36 8.33
C ASP A 142 -7.96 2.16 7.40
N LEU A 143 -7.72 2.37 6.11
CA LEU A 143 -7.70 1.36 5.07
C LEU A 143 -6.27 1.17 4.54
N LEU A 144 -5.95 -0.03 4.07
CA LEU A 144 -4.68 -0.36 3.43
C LEU A 144 -4.93 -1.07 2.11
N LEU A 145 -4.33 -0.56 1.04
CA LEU A 145 -4.32 -1.20 -0.28
C LEU A 145 -2.92 -1.77 -0.56
N CYS A 146 -2.80 -3.09 -0.62
CA CYS A 146 -1.51 -3.77 -0.79
C CYS A 146 -1.64 -5.17 -1.42
N ASN A 147 -0.53 -5.87 -1.58
CA ASN A 147 -0.55 -7.28 -1.95
C ASN A 147 -0.84 -8.17 -0.73
N SER A 148 -1.64 -9.23 -0.90
CA SER A 148 -2.15 -10.08 0.18
C SER A 148 -1.07 -10.71 1.08
N VAL A 149 0.08 -11.08 0.52
CA VAL A 149 1.20 -11.70 1.25
C VAL A 149 1.86 -10.81 2.29
N ASP A 150 1.49 -9.55 2.34
CA ASP A 150 2.09 -8.57 3.24
C ASP A 150 1.25 -8.27 4.49
N LEU A 151 0.07 -8.88 4.61
CA LEU A 151 -0.89 -8.53 5.64
C LEU A 151 -0.58 -9.14 7.00
N PRO A 152 -0.65 -8.34 8.10
CA PRO A 152 -0.66 -8.85 9.46
C PRO A 152 -1.94 -9.66 9.76
N PRO A 153 -1.87 -10.68 10.64
CA PRO A 153 -3.01 -11.56 10.95
C PRO A 153 -4.18 -10.86 11.68
N TYR A 154 -3.97 -9.68 12.25
CA TYR A 154 -5.01 -8.88 12.92
C TYR A 154 -5.85 -8.03 11.94
N MET A 155 -5.67 -8.18 10.65
CA MET A 155 -6.43 -7.45 9.63
C MET A 155 -7.49 -8.34 8.98
N ASN A 156 -8.63 -7.73 8.66
CA ASN A 156 -9.56 -8.23 7.66
C ASN A 156 -9.06 -7.84 6.28
N SER A 157 -9.27 -8.68 5.27
CA SER A 157 -8.88 -8.35 3.91
C SER A 157 -9.87 -8.87 2.88
N PHE A 158 -10.04 -8.11 1.81
CA PHE A 158 -10.89 -8.42 0.66
C PHE A 158 -10.07 -8.29 -0.61
N VAL A 159 -10.20 -9.25 -1.51
CA VAL A 159 -9.52 -9.20 -2.81
C VAL A 159 -10.22 -8.16 -3.68
N VAL A 160 -9.50 -7.12 -4.05
CA VAL A 160 -9.96 -6.05 -4.94
C VAL A 160 -9.89 -6.53 -6.39
N PHE A 161 -8.76 -7.12 -6.79
CA PHE A 161 -8.56 -7.81 -8.07
C PHE A 161 -7.36 -8.76 -8.01
N LYS A 162 -7.30 -9.68 -8.97
CA LYS A 162 -6.12 -10.49 -9.27
C LYS A 162 -5.37 -9.92 -10.46
N GLU A 163 -4.07 -9.96 -10.40
CA GLU A 163 -3.20 -9.51 -11.48
C GLU A 163 -1.99 -10.42 -11.65
N HIS A 164 -1.47 -10.48 -12.86
CA HIS A 164 -0.27 -11.26 -13.16
C HIS A 164 0.97 -10.38 -13.25
N LEU A 165 2.11 -10.99 -12.90
CA LEU A 165 3.42 -10.44 -13.23
C LEU A 165 3.75 -10.84 -14.68
N LEU A 166 4.10 -9.87 -15.50
CA LEU A 166 4.45 -10.01 -16.91
C LEU A 166 5.96 -9.83 -17.10
N ILE A 167 6.52 -10.53 -18.08
CA ILE A 167 7.88 -10.27 -18.58
C ILE A 167 7.81 -9.13 -19.59
N ALA A 168 8.66 -8.13 -19.42
CA ALA A 168 8.79 -6.99 -20.34
C ALA A 168 10.12 -7.11 -21.11
N VAL A 169 10.03 -7.24 -22.42
CA VAL A 169 11.16 -7.51 -23.32
C VAL A 169 11.29 -6.37 -24.34
N PRO A 170 12.52 -5.94 -24.71
CA PRO A 170 12.70 -4.99 -25.80
C PRO A 170 12.11 -5.55 -27.11
N LYS A 171 11.50 -4.69 -27.92
CA LYS A 171 10.82 -5.07 -29.18
C LYS A 171 11.70 -5.89 -30.12
N ASP A 172 12.96 -5.51 -30.24
CA ASP A 172 13.89 -6.12 -31.19
C ASP A 172 14.80 -7.18 -30.53
N HIS A 173 14.49 -7.63 -29.33
CA HIS A 173 15.28 -8.64 -28.64
C HIS A 173 15.06 -10.05 -29.24
N PRO A 174 16.13 -10.85 -29.49
CA PRO A 174 16.02 -12.18 -30.13
C PRO A 174 15.12 -13.17 -29.38
N ILE A 175 14.98 -12.99 -28.05
CA ILE A 175 14.12 -13.85 -27.21
C ILE A 175 12.64 -13.80 -27.63
N ASN A 176 12.20 -12.76 -28.33
CA ASN A 176 10.84 -12.62 -28.81
C ASN A 176 10.43 -13.77 -29.77
N GLU A 177 11.38 -14.35 -30.50
CA GLU A 177 11.16 -15.50 -31.38
C GLU A 177 10.85 -16.81 -30.62
N LYS A 178 11.14 -16.85 -29.32
CA LYS A 178 10.89 -17.99 -28.43
C LYS A 178 9.51 -17.97 -27.79
N ALA A 179 8.77 -16.90 -27.98
CA ALA A 179 7.43 -16.77 -27.44
C ALA A 179 6.43 -17.66 -28.19
N VAL A 180 5.51 -18.26 -27.46
CA VAL A 180 4.47 -19.13 -28.00
C VAL A 180 3.09 -18.65 -27.60
N TRP A 181 2.12 -18.75 -28.51
CA TRP A 181 0.72 -18.52 -28.18
C TRP A 181 0.13 -19.77 -27.56
N GLU A 182 -0.52 -19.59 -26.42
CA GLU A 182 -1.27 -20.66 -25.72
C GLU A 182 -2.76 -20.32 -25.76
N GLU A 183 -3.59 -21.34 -25.93
CA GLU A 183 -5.04 -21.17 -25.98
C GLU A 183 -5.57 -20.54 -24.69
N GLY A 184 -6.46 -19.55 -24.82
CA GLY A 184 -7.06 -18.84 -23.69
C GLY A 184 -6.16 -17.77 -23.06
N LYS A 185 -4.92 -17.58 -23.50
CA LYS A 185 -4.06 -16.51 -23.01
C LYS A 185 -4.28 -15.19 -23.77
N VAL A 186 -4.13 -14.09 -23.07
CA VAL A 186 -4.28 -12.72 -23.61
C VAL A 186 -3.01 -12.24 -24.31
N LEU A 187 -1.86 -12.75 -23.87
CA LEU A 187 -0.53 -12.49 -24.40
C LEU A 187 0.17 -13.80 -24.73
N PRO A 188 1.16 -13.79 -25.65
CA PRO A 188 2.04 -14.96 -25.83
C PRO A 188 2.81 -15.22 -24.54
N SER A 189 3.19 -16.46 -24.35
CA SER A 189 3.93 -16.95 -23.19
C SER A 189 5.41 -17.15 -23.52
N LEU A 190 6.28 -16.79 -22.59
CA LEU A 190 7.73 -16.97 -22.66
C LEU A 190 8.20 -17.88 -21.54
N ASP A 191 9.01 -18.91 -21.88
CA ASP A 191 9.63 -19.76 -20.88
C ASP A 191 10.76 -18.98 -20.16
N LEU A 192 10.73 -19.04 -18.83
CA LEU A 192 11.74 -18.35 -18.01
C LEU A 192 13.16 -18.87 -18.23
N PHE A 193 13.32 -20.10 -18.74
CA PHE A 193 14.64 -20.64 -19.12
C PHE A 193 15.42 -19.68 -20.02
N TRP A 194 14.75 -18.97 -20.91
CA TRP A 194 15.37 -18.03 -21.84
C TRP A 194 15.92 -16.76 -21.19
N LEU A 195 15.60 -16.51 -19.91
CA LEU A 195 16.15 -15.40 -19.13
C LEU A 195 17.54 -15.71 -18.53
N ASN A 196 18.03 -16.95 -18.65
CA ASN A 196 19.37 -17.31 -18.17
C ASN A 196 20.45 -16.55 -18.94
N GLY A 197 21.37 -15.95 -18.20
CA GLY A 197 22.45 -15.14 -18.77
C GLY A 197 22.03 -13.76 -19.24
N GLU A 198 20.72 -13.44 -19.29
CA GLU A 198 20.23 -12.15 -19.75
C GLU A 198 20.46 -11.03 -18.70
N LYS A 199 20.50 -9.79 -19.20
CA LYS A 199 20.54 -8.60 -18.35
C LYS A 199 19.13 -8.30 -17.87
N LEU A 200 18.92 -8.29 -16.57
CA LEU A 200 17.62 -7.95 -15.98
C LEU A 200 17.61 -6.53 -15.38
N ILE A 201 16.50 -5.84 -15.58
CA ILE A 201 16.16 -4.57 -14.95
C ILE A 201 15.09 -4.86 -13.92
N LEU A 202 15.45 -4.84 -12.64
CA LEU A 202 14.58 -5.21 -11.55
C LEU A 202 14.30 -3.99 -10.64
N ALA A 203 13.18 -4.02 -9.96
CA ALA A 203 12.87 -3.05 -8.92
C ALA A 203 13.83 -3.20 -7.72
N LYS A 204 13.89 -2.20 -6.82
CA LYS A 204 14.66 -2.30 -5.58
C LYS A 204 14.07 -3.34 -4.63
N GLN A 205 14.91 -3.91 -3.74
CA GLN A 205 14.54 -5.04 -2.87
C GLN A 205 13.35 -4.78 -1.92
N ASN A 206 13.09 -3.53 -1.57
CA ASN A 206 11.97 -3.14 -0.71
C ASN A 206 10.61 -3.07 -1.44
N GLN A 207 10.54 -3.36 -2.74
CA GLN A 207 9.32 -3.30 -3.53
C GLN A 207 8.71 -4.69 -3.72
N SER A 208 7.37 -4.79 -3.69
CA SER A 208 6.65 -6.06 -3.85
C SER A 208 6.92 -6.74 -5.20
N ILE A 209 7.01 -5.97 -6.27
CA ILE A 209 7.32 -6.50 -7.61
C ILE A 209 8.70 -7.16 -7.67
N ARG A 210 9.71 -6.62 -6.95
CA ARG A 210 11.04 -7.25 -6.84
C ARG A 210 10.96 -8.59 -6.14
N ARG A 211 10.31 -8.65 -4.99
CA ARG A 211 10.15 -9.88 -4.22
C ARG A 211 9.46 -10.98 -5.06
N ASP A 212 8.39 -10.60 -5.78
CA ASP A 212 7.63 -11.57 -6.57
C ASP A 212 8.44 -12.05 -7.78
N SER A 213 9.15 -11.17 -8.50
CA SER A 213 10.02 -11.57 -9.60
C SER A 213 11.18 -12.46 -9.13
N GLU A 214 11.87 -12.12 -8.04
CA GLU A 214 12.95 -12.95 -7.49
C GLU A 214 12.45 -14.31 -7.02
N ARG A 215 11.30 -14.36 -6.33
CA ARG A 215 10.71 -15.62 -5.91
C ARG A 215 10.45 -16.55 -7.11
N ILE A 216 9.91 -16.00 -8.20
CA ILE A 216 9.64 -16.75 -9.42
C ILE A 216 10.93 -17.20 -10.09
N LEU A 217 11.90 -16.29 -10.27
CA LEU A 217 13.20 -16.61 -10.88
C LEU A 217 13.94 -17.70 -10.10
N ASN A 218 14.05 -17.54 -8.78
CA ASN A 218 14.74 -18.49 -7.90
C ASN A 218 14.06 -19.87 -7.89
N LYS A 219 12.71 -19.91 -7.81
CA LYS A 219 11.94 -21.17 -7.83
C LYS A 219 12.15 -21.94 -9.13
N ASN A 220 12.39 -21.25 -10.24
CA ASN A 220 12.58 -21.84 -11.55
C ASN A 220 14.07 -21.96 -11.95
N GLY A 221 15.00 -21.72 -11.03
CA GLY A 221 16.43 -21.89 -11.24
C GLY A 221 17.06 -20.92 -12.24
N VAL A 222 16.41 -19.78 -12.52
CA VAL A 222 16.91 -18.79 -13.48
C VAL A 222 18.08 -18.01 -12.87
N ARG A 223 19.18 -17.93 -13.61
CA ARG A 223 20.39 -17.20 -13.25
C ARG A 223 20.64 -16.03 -14.20
N PRO A 224 20.25 -14.81 -13.84
CA PRO A 224 20.53 -13.62 -14.66
C PRO A 224 22.02 -13.39 -14.82
N GLY A 225 22.44 -12.86 -15.97
CA GLY A 225 23.83 -12.49 -16.22
C GLY A 225 24.23 -11.22 -15.45
N LYS A 226 23.39 -10.19 -15.47
CA LYS A 226 23.57 -8.93 -14.73
C LYS A 226 22.22 -8.39 -14.28
N ILE A 227 22.17 -7.86 -13.07
CA ILE A 227 20.97 -7.18 -12.54
C ILE A 227 21.27 -5.68 -12.43
N ARG A 228 20.35 -4.85 -12.96
CA ARG A 228 20.30 -3.42 -12.73
C ARG A 228 19.09 -3.10 -11.87
N GLU A 229 19.30 -2.42 -10.77
CA GLU A 229 18.20 -2.06 -9.84
C GLU A 229 17.71 -0.64 -10.11
N ILE A 230 16.39 -0.49 -10.27
CA ILE A 230 15.72 0.79 -10.55
C ILE A 230 14.55 0.96 -9.58
N CYS A 231 14.38 2.16 -9.04
CA CYS A 231 13.30 2.47 -8.10
C CYS A 231 11.96 2.68 -8.82
N SER A 232 11.95 3.44 -9.92
CA SER A 232 10.76 3.75 -10.71
C SER A 232 10.50 2.68 -11.76
N ILE A 233 9.29 2.13 -11.76
CA ILE A 233 8.87 1.15 -12.77
C ILE A 233 8.75 1.78 -14.15
N GLU A 234 8.38 3.06 -14.24
CA GLU A 234 8.34 3.82 -15.49
C GLU A 234 9.72 3.90 -16.11
N THR A 235 10.74 4.29 -15.31
CA THR A 235 12.14 4.32 -15.76
C THR A 235 12.63 2.94 -16.18
N ALA A 236 12.27 1.89 -15.40
CA ALA A 236 12.63 0.52 -15.75
C ALA A 236 12.05 0.13 -17.12
N MET A 237 10.78 0.44 -17.39
CA MET A 237 10.15 0.12 -18.67
C MET A 237 10.72 0.95 -19.85
N GLN A 238 11.06 2.21 -19.62
CA GLN A 238 11.78 3.01 -20.64
C GLN A 238 13.15 2.39 -20.96
N MET A 239 13.90 1.96 -19.93
CA MET A 239 15.19 1.29 -20.15
C MET A 239 15.03 -0.05 -20.88
N VAL A 240 13.94 -0.80 -20.63
CA VAL A 240 13.61 -1.98 -21.45
C VAL A 240 13.38 -1.56 -22.90
N GLY A 241 12.60 -0.53 -23.15
CA GLY A 241 12.34 -0.02 -24.52
C GLY A 241 13.59 0.41 -25.27
N GLU A 242 14.61 0.91 -24.55
CA GLU A 242 15.94 1.25 -25.11
C GLU A 242 16.89 0.04 -25.24
N GLY A 243 16.41 -1.20 -25.03
CA GLY A 243 17.22 -2.40 -25.20
C GLY A 243 18.25 -2.65 -24.09
N LEU A 244 18.14 -2.00 -22.94
CA LEU A 244 19.14 -2.10 -21.86
C LEU A 244 19.02 -3.36 -21.00
N GLY A 245 17.97 -4.17 -21.22
CA GLY A 245 17.71 -5.44 -20.54
C GLY A 245 16.24 -5.81 -20.54
N ILE A 246 15.93 -6.95 -19.93
CA ILE A 246 14.56 -7.48 -19.76
C ILE A 246 14.06 -7.11 -18.37
N GLY A 247 12.80 -6.72 -18.24
CA GLY A 247 12.19 -6.33 -16.98
C GLY A 247 10.94 -7.13 -16.64
N PHE A 248 10.32 -6.76 -15.53
CA PHE A 248 9.01 -7.27 -15.12
C PHE A 248 8.05 -6.11 -14.88
N ASN A 249 6.78 -6.32 -15.19
CA ASN A 249 5.72 -5.34 -14.91
C ASN A 249 4.46 -6.08 -14.46
N ARG A 250 3.50 -5.36 -13.86
CA ARG A 250 2.21 -5.91 -13.47
C ARG A 250 1.13 -5.46 -14.44
N GLU A 251 0.10 -6.26 -14.63
CA GLU A 251 -1.04 -5.92 -15.48
C GLU A 251 -1.64 -4.56 -15.10
N SER A 252 -1.87 -4.31 -13.81
CA SER A 252 -2.39 -3.03 -13.33
C SER A 252 -1.45 -1.85 -13.60
N TYR A 253 -0.15 -2.06 -13.57
CA TYR A 253 0.81 -0.98 -13.89
C TYR A 253 0.86 -0.68 -15.38
N VAL A 254 0.79 -1.73 -16.22
CA VAL A 254 0.71 -1.57 -17.69
C VAL A 254 -0.53 -0.77 -18.06
N MET A 255 -1.68 -1.05 -17.43
CA MET A 255 -2.95 -0.37 -17.68
C MET A 255 -2.85 1.15 -17.50
N TYR A 256 -2.13 1.61 -16.48
CA TYR A 256 -2.03 3.04 -16.14
C TYR A 256 -0.76 3.72 -16.68
N MET A 257 0.08 2.99 -17.43
CA MET A 257 1.25 3.56 -18.08
C MET A 257 0.93 4.04 -19.49
N LYS A 258 1.63 5.09 -19.93
CA LYS A 258 1.62 5.45 -21.35
C LYS A 258 2.18 4.29 -22.17
N LYS A 259 1.48 3.93 -23.25
CA LYS A 259 1.90 2.87 -24.15
C LYS A 259 3.34 3.07 -24.60
N GLN A 260 4.15 2.00 -24.49
CA GLN A 260 5.53 1.98 -24.94
C GLN A 260 5.65 1.06 -26.15
N GLU A 261 5.85 1.63 -27.32
CA GLU A 261 5.87 0.88 -28.59
C GLU A 261 7.08 -0.05 -28.72
N ASN A 262 8.15 0.23 -27.96
CA ASN A 262 9.41 -0.53 -27.98
C ASN A 262 9.48 -1.62 -26.91
N VAL A 263 8.38 -1.88 -26.17
CA VAL A 263 8.31 -2.94 -25.15
C VAL A 263 7.25 -3.96 -25.55
N ARG A 264 7.59 -5.24 -25.45
CA ARG A 264 6.66 -6.36 -25.59
C ARG A 264 6.45 -7.04 -24.24
N TYR A 265 5.20 -7.39 -23.94
CA TYR A 265 4.83 -8.08 -22.71
C TYR A 265 4.47 -9.54 -22.98
N TYR A 266 4.89 -10.42 -22.07
CA TYR A 266 4.68 -11.85 -22.14
C TYR A 266 4.16 -12.41 -20.81
N CYS A 267 3.25 -13.39 -20.90
CA CYS A 267 2.96 -14.27 -19.79
C CYS A 267 4.14 -15.20 -19.51
N MET A 268 4.22 -15.73 -18.31
CA MET A 268 5.21 -16.76 -17.96
C MET A 268 4.63 -18.14 -18.28
N ARG A 269 5.34 -18.90 -19.10
CA ARG A 269 4.88 -20.23 -19.55
C ARG A 269 4.88 -21.22 -18.39
N ASN A 270 3.77 -21.93 -18.19
CA ASN A 270 3.59 -22.95 -17.14
C ASN A 270 3.80 -22.43 -15.71
N ILE A 271 3.68 -21.12 -15.49
CA ILE A 271 3.88 -20.50 -14.18
C ILE A 271 2.67 -19.62 -13.86
N ASP A 272 2.06 -19.89 -12.72
CA ASP A 272 1.09 -18.96 -12.14
C ASP A 272 1.83 -17.81 -11.47
N SER A 273 1.74 -16.65 -12.08
CA SER A 273 2.31 -15.39 -11.58
C SER A 273 1.27 -14.47 -10.93
N ALA A 274 0.06 -14.98 -10.70
CA ALA A 274 -1.03 -14.24 -10.10
C ALA A 274 -0.70 -13.79 -8.67
N THR A 275 -1.13 -12.60 -8.35
CA THR A 275 -1.08 -12.04 -6.99
C THR A 275 -2.37 -11.29 -6.71
N ASP A 276 -2.88 -11.41 -5.47
CA ASP A 276 -4.05 -10.68 -5.03
C ASP A 276 -3.65 -9.26 -4.61
N PHE A 277 -4.30 -8.27 -5.19
CA PHE A 277 -4.33 -6.92 -4.66
C PHE A 277 -5.54 -6.79 -3.75
N VAL A 278 -5.31 -6.40 -2.51
CA VAL A 278 -6.32 -6.46 -1.46
C VAL A 278 -6.53 -5.11 -0.81
N LEU A 279 -7.75 -4.88 -0.37
CA LEU A 279 -8.11 -3.87 0.60
C LEU A 279 -8.15 -4.53 1.97
N ALA A 280 -7.54 -3.90 2.95
CA ALA A 280 -7.47 -4.43 4.30
C ALA A 280 -7.69 -3.34 5.35
N TYR A 281 -8.24 -3.73 6.50
CA TYR A 281 -8.40 -2.86 7.67
C TYR A 281 -8.35 -3.70 8.96
N ARG A 282 -8.12 -3.06 10.11
CA ARG A 282 -8.06 -3.79 11.39
C ARG A 282 -9.40 -4.46 11.71
N LYS A 283 -9.36 -5.69 12.22
CA LYS A 283 -10.54 -6.47 12.61
C LYS A 283 -11.42 -5.77 13.63
N GLU A 284 -10.80 -5.02 14.53
CA GLU A 284 -11.46 -4.33 15.64
C GLU A 284 -11.96 -2.92 15.23
N MET A 285 -11.70 -2.49 14.00
CA MET A 285 -12.14 -1.19 13.52
C MET A 285 -13.60 -1.26 13.06
N PRO A 286 -14.51 -0.50 13.67
CA PRO A 286 -15.87 -0.41 13.16
C PRO A 286 -15.87 0.36 11.84
N VAL A 287 -16.65 -0.16 10.93
CA VAL A 287 -16.84 0.43 9.60
C VAL A 287 -18.06 1.34 9.66
N THR A 288 -17.84 2.65 9.52
CA THR A 288 -18.93 3.64 9.44
C THR A 288 -19.61 3.57 8.06
N GLY A 289 -20.80 4.17 7.94
CA GLY A 289 -21.55 4.14 6.67
C GLY A 289 -20.79 4.73 5.49
N TYR A 290 -20.14 5.89 5.68
CA TYR A 290 -19.33 6.53 4.65
C TYR A 290 -18.05 5.73 4.31
N MET A 291 -17.46 5.04 5.29
CA MET A 291 -16.32 4.16 5.07
C MET A 291 -16.73 2.89 4.30
N GLN A 292 -17.89 2.31 4.60
CA GLN A 292 -18.42 1.17 3.85
C GLN A 292 -18.62 1.53 2.38
N CYS A 293 -19.17 2.72 2.10
CA CYS A 293 -19.32 3.20 0.74
C CYS A 293 -17.97 3.32 0.01
N MET A 294 -16.92 3.85 0.67
CA MET A 294 -15.56 3.87 0.10
C MET A 294 -15.05 2.46 -0.21
N ILE A 295 -15.26 1.52 0.72
CA ILE A 295 -14.89 0.10 0.52
C ILE A 295 -15.61 -0.46 -0.71
N ASP A 296 -16.91 -0.26 -0.80
CA ASP A 296 -17.74 -0.78 -1.89
C ASP A 296 -17.30 -0.19 -3.24
N MET A 297 -17.05 1.12 -3.32
CA MET A 297 -16.57 1.80 -4.53
C MET A 297 -15.17 1.28 -4.94
N LEU A 298 -14.26 1.05 -3.99
CA LEU A 298 -12.94 0.47 -4.28
C LEU A 298 -13.06 -0.96 -4.81
N MET A 299 -13.96 -1.76 -4.24
CA MET A 299 -14.20 -3.14 -4.67
C MET A 299 -14.86 -3.20 -6.06
N GLU A 300 -15.80 -2.31 -6.35
CA GLU A 300 -16.47 -2.23 -7.67
C GLU A 300 -15.49 -1.80 -8.74
N HIS A 301 -14.73 -0.72 -8.49
CA HIS A 301 -13.69 -0.26 -9.41
C HIS A 301 -12.63 -1.32 -9.67
N GLY A 302 -12.27 -2.10 -8.64
CA GLY A 302 -11.35 -3.22 -8.79
C GLY A 302 -11.86 -4.31 -9.73
N LYS A 303 -13.13 -4.68 -9.62
CA LYS A 303 -13.78 -5.65 -10.54
C LYS A 303 -13.82 -5.13 -11.98
N GLU A 304 -14.03 -3.82 -12.17
CA GLU A 304 -13.98 -3.19 -13.49
C GLU A 304 -12.55 -3.26 -14.07
N CYS A 305 -11.53 -2.92 -13.29
CA CYS A 305 -10.14 -3.02 -13.70
C CYS A 305 -9.78 -4.45 -14.13
N GLU A 306 -10.14 -5.46 -13.35
CA GLU A 306 -9.87 -6.87 -13.65
C GLU A 306 -10.49 -7.31 -14.99
N LYS A 307 -11.68 -6.84 -15.32
CA LYS A 307 -12.33 -7.10 -16.62
C LYS A 307 -11.64 -6.42 -17.79
N ILE A 308 -11.01 -5.25 -17.55
CA ILE A 308 -10.40 -4.44 -18.60
C ILE A 308 -8.93 -4.84 -18.82
N PHE A 309 -8.22 -5.40 -17.82
CA PHE A 309 -6.83 -5.81 -17.95
C PHE A 309 -6.53 -6.57 -19.27
N PRO A 310 -7.28 -7.62 -19.65
CA PRO A 310 -7.02 -8.36 -20.86
C PRO A 310 -7.04 -7.51 -22.14
N GLN A 311 -7.95 -6.55 -22.22
CA GLN A 311 -8.11 -5.70 -23.39
C GLN A 311 -6.96 -4.69 -23.51
N VAL A 312 -6.65 -4.01 -22.40
CA VAL A 312 -5.60 -3.00 -22.36
C VAL A 312 -4.22 -3.63 -22.59
N ILE A 313 -3.94 -4.76 -21.95
CA ILE A 313 -2.66 -5.44 -22.08
C ILE A 313 -2.44 -5.93 -23.50
N ARG A 314 -3.48 -6.44 -24.18
CA ARG A 314 -3.42 -6.81 -25.60
C ARG A 314 -3.03 -5.61 -26.49
N GLN A 315 -3.57 -4.42 -26.20
CA GLN A 315 -3.22 -3.18 -26.93
C GLN A 315 -1.77 -2.73 -26.69
N HIS A 316 -1.21 -3.02 -25.51
CA HIS A 316 0.18 -2.70 -25.16
C HIS A 316 1.17 -3.79 -25.58
N GLY A 317 0.75 -5.05 -25.74
CA GLY A 317 1.61 -6.20 -25.95
C GLY A 317 1.83 -6.64 -27.41
N CYS A 318 0.86 -6.42 -28.30
CA CYS A 318 0.93 -6.94 -29.68
C CYS A 318 0.32 -5.94 -30.67
N GLN A 319 1.16 -5.18 -31.37
CA GLN A 319 0.87 -4.80 -32.75
C GLN A 319 1.62 -5.78 -33.65
N ASN A 320 0.83 -6.56 -34.44
CA ASN A 320 1.21 -7.42 -35.53
C ASN A 320 1.95 -8.73 -35.19
N ALA A 321 1.15 -9.77 -34.90
CA ALA A 321 1.46 -11.14 -35.25
C ALA A 321 0.28 -11.66 -36.11
N PHE A 322 0.27 -11.23 -37.36
CA PHE A 322 -0.34 -11.92 -38.51
C PHE A 322 0.50 -11.57 -39.74
#